data_404124f39845cfc0e8024ca04d8df344
#
_entry.id   404124f39845cfc0e8024ca04d8df344
#
_cell.length_a   1.000
_cell.length_b   1.000
_cell.length_c   1.000
_cell.angle_alpha   90.00
_cell.angle_beta   90.00
_cell.angle_gamma   90.00
#
_symmetry.space_group_name_H-M   'P 1'
#
loop_
_entity.id
_entity.type
_entity.pdbx_description
1 polymer ?
#
loop_
_entity_poly.entity_id
_entity_poly.type
_entity_poly.pdbx_seq_one_letter_code
_entity_poly.pdbx_strand_id
1 'polypeptide(L)'
;MRNPNLKGIIAALFCAAIVGGALLAPAAVLAQEQSTLPVIPELLQVNPKFPAMTGSADSSFQYEVEFTYRSGEPRGRTFDLAVTGPPGWLTYIAESTYKLDSQVSAIFLEPYSVKQPVVVVAVAPFWLYPEPGDYPIELRVSAGELQEVVTLTATITARYGLSAATTSGRLNTKTTAGKMTTFGVNLTNTGTAPLDKVTMTSTKPVGIGNEEWQVTFEPETIENLPPGDSMEVQVSVTAPANTVAGDYMVTLNYSGEPSLSSAPPSLAIRVSVATRTTWGLIGALIVLLVIGGLVWAFRKFGRR
;
A
#
# COMPACT_ATOMS: atom_id res chain seq x y z
N MET A 1 51.12 -16.39 -114.00
CA MET A 1 49.93 -17.21 -113.74
C MET A 1 49.71 -17.29 -112.20
N ARG A 2 48.69 -16.62 -111.73
CA ARG A 2 48.37 -16.47 -110.30
C ARG A 2 47.40 -17.59 -109.85
N ASN A 3 47.81 -18.39 -108.97
CA ASN A 3 47.09 -19.56 -108.51
C ASN A 3 46.00 -19.21 -107.49
N PRO A 4 44.69 -19.37 -107.83
CA PRO A 4 43.59 -18.84 -107.03
C PRO A 4 43.23 -19.67 -105.81
N ASN A 5 43.91 -20.80 -105.55
CA ASN A 5 43.55 -21.78 -104.52
C ASN A 5 44.16 -21.48 -103.14
N LEU A 6 45.07 -20.53 -102.99
CA LEU A 6 45.71 -20.29 -101.69
C LEU A 6 44.89 -19.40 -100.77
N LYS A 7 43.91 -18.65 -101.29
CA LYS A 7 43.04 -17.83 -100.46
C LYS A 7 41.89 -18.64 -99.77
N GLY A 8 41.50 -19.77 -100.36
CA GLY A 8 40.43 -20.66 -99.79
C GLY A 8 40.87 -21.48 -98.58
N ILE A 9 42.14 -21.92 -98.63
CA ILE A 9 42.71 -22.76 -97.58
C ILE A 9 42.99 -21.96 -96.25
N ILE A 10 43.40 -20.72 -96.38
CA ILE A 10 43.65 -19.83 -95.23
C ILE A 10 42.31 -19.42 -94.61
N ALA A 11 41.23 -19.22 -95.32
CA ALA A 11 39.91 -18.92 -94.79
C ALA A 11 39.29 -20.10 -94.10
N ALA A 12 39.52 -21.34 -94.57
CA ALA A 12 38.99 -22.57 -93.93
C ALA A 12 39.72 -22.89 -92.62
N LEU A 13 41.01 -22.63 -92.52
CA LEU A 13 41.80 -22.83 -91.30
C LEU A 13 41.47 -21.78 -90.23
N PHE A 14 41.14 -20.57 -90.61
CA PHE A 14 40.74 -19.51 -89.64
C PHE A 14 39.35 -19.74 -89.08
N CYS A 15 38.38 -20.29 -89.82
CA CYS A 15 37.06 -20.66 -89.34
C CYS A 15 37.09 -21.88 -88.37
N ALA A 16 38.00 -22.87 -88.62
CA ALA A 16 38.12 -24.02 -87.74
C ALA A 16 38.73 -23.64 -86.35
N ALA A 17 39.62 -22.63 -86.32
CA ALA A 17 40.20 -22.19 -85.04
C ALA A 17 39.22 -21.39 -84.20
N ILE A 18 38.22 -20.74 -84.75
CA ILE A 18 37.20 -19.97 -84.00
C ILE A 18 36.11 -20.91 -83.46
N VAL A 19 35.75 -21.98 -84.15
CA VAL A 19 34.77 -22.95 -83.66
C VAL A 19 35.34 -23.89 -82.56
N GLY A 20 36.66 -24.15 -82.61
CA GLY A 20 37.32 -24.96 -81.59
C GLY A 20 37.56 -24.20 -80.21
N GLY A 21 37.63 -22.87 -80.30
CA GLY A 21 37.79 -22.01 -79.13
C GLY A 21 36.49 -21.77 -78.32
N ALA A 22 35.32 -22.00 -78.92
CA ALA A 22 34.04 -21.80 -78.26
C ALA A 22 33.53 -23.00 -77.40
N LEU A 23 34.21 -24.13 -77.49
CA LEU A 23 33.83 -25.36 -76.80
C LEU A 23 34.67 -25.64 -75.51
N LEU A 24 35.58 -24.76 -75.17
CA LEU A 24 36.33 -24.75 -73.90
C LEU A 24 36.07 -23.50 -73.09
N ALA A 25 34.87 -22.90 -73.18
CA ALA A 25 34.41 -22.08 -72.10
C ALA A 25 34.35 -23.06 -70.88
N PRO A 26 35.11 -22.80 -69.81
CA PRO A 26 34.82 -23.44 -68.59
C PRO A 26 33.35 -23.22 -68.33
N ALA A 27 32.59 -24.25 -68.06
CA ALA A 27 31.31 -24.07 -67.35
C ALA A 27 31.69 -23.21 -66.15
N ALA A 28 31.74 -21.89 -66.39
CA ALA A 28 31.65 -20.98 -65.29
C ALA A 28 30.44 -21.47 -64.53
N VAL A 29 30.74 -22.17 -63.50
CA VAL A 29 29.82 -22.51 -62.43
C VAL A 29 28.99 -21.25 -62.26
N LEU A 30 27.78 -21.32 -62.74
CA LEU A 30 26.71 -20.55 -62.13
C LEU A 30 26.63 -21.15 -60.72
N ALA A 31 27.64 -20.85 -59.87
CA ALA A 31 27.41 -20.73 -58.49
C ALA A 31 26.22 -19.80 -58.45
N GLN A 32 25.01 -20.36 -58.46
CA GLN A 32 23.88 -19.68 -57.86
C GLN A 32 24.41 -19.29 -56.49
N GLU A 33 24.79 -18.02 -56.35
CA GLU A 33 24.71 -17.37 -55.07
C GLU A 33 23.28 -17.66 -54.68
N GLN A 34 23.09 -18.73 -53.88
CA GLN A 34 21.93 -18.85 -53.04
C GLN A 34 21.98 -17.56 -52.25
N SER A 35 21.21 -16.60 -52.72
CA SER A 35 20.87 -15.42 -51.96
C SER A 35 20.23 -15.98 -50.69
N THR A 36 21.05 -16.25 -49.71
CA THR A 36 20.59 -16.55 -48.34
C THR A 36 19.90 -15.27 -47.91
N LEU A 37 18.58 -15.23 -48.17
CA LEU A 37 17.74 -14.18 -47.58
C LEU A 37 18.15 -14.12 -46.10
N PRO A 38 18.43 -12.93 -45.57
CA PRO A 38 18.82 -12.81 -44.19
C PRO A 38 17.76 -13.52 -43.34
N VAL A 39 18.17 -14.56 -42.60
CA VAL A 39 17.30 -15.25 -41.66
C VAL A 39 16.95 -14.18 -40.63
N ILE A 40 15.71 -13.70 -40.66
CA ILE A 40 15.20 -12.80 -39.63
C ILE A 40 15.06 -13.65 -38.38
N PRO A 41 15.84 -13.38 -37.33
CA PRO A 41 15.74 -14.17 -36.09
C PRO A 41 14.35 -13.97 -35.47
N GLU A 42 13.82 -15.01 -34.88
CA GLU A 42 12.63 -14.89 -34.05
C GLU A 42 12.91 -13.97 -32.86
N LEU A 43 12.03 -13.02 -32.62
CA LEU A 43 12.12 -12.05 -31.54
C LEU A 43 10.76 -11.88 -30.90
N LEU A 44 10.72 -12.12 -29.59
CA LEU A 44 9.63 -11.79 -28.72
C LEU A 44 10.03 -10.57 -27.88
N GLN A 45 9.18 -9.56 -27.82
CA GLN A 45 9.33 -8.42 -26.95
C GLN A 45 8.10 -8.31 -26.05
N VAL A 46 8.32 -8.19 -24.77
CA VAL A 46 7.30 -8.04 -23.74
C VAL A 46 7.48 -6.66 -23.11
N ASN A 47 6.53 -5.76 -23.33
CA ASN A 47 6.65 -4.35 -22.97
C ASN A 47 5.53 -3.98 -22.00
N PRO A 48 5.80 -3.91 -20.68
CA PRO A 48 4.83 -3.37 -19.74
C PRO A 48 4.68 -1.86 -19.94
N LYS A 49 3.44 -1.39 -19.98
CA LYS A 49 3.14 0.04 -20.12
C LYS A 49 3.59 0.83 -18.90
N PHE A 50 3.41 0.26 -17.71
CA PHE A 50 3.88 0.76 -16.43
C PHE A 50 4.57 -0.38 -15.68
N PRO A 51 5.91 -0.46 -15.68
CA PRO A 51 6.63 -1.56 -15.04
C PRO A 51 6.62 -1.49 -13.51
N ALA A 52 6.37 -0.30 -12.94
CA ALA A 52 6.27 -0.09 -11.50
C ALA A 52 5.00 0.68 -11.16
N MET A 53 4.31 0.23 -10.11
CA MET A 53 3.09 0.86 -9.59
C MET A 53 3.18 0.98 -8.08
N THR A 54 2.62 2.07 -7.55
CA THR A 54 2.62 2.36 -6.12
C THR A 54 1.18 2.37 -5.59
N GLY A 55 0.97 1.75 -4.45
CA GLY A 55 -0.34 1.67 -3.81
C GLY A 55 -0.25 1.35 -2.32
N SER A 56 -1.40 1.34 -1.63
CA SER A 56 -1.50 0.88 -0.25
C SER A 56 -1.52 -0.65 -0.18
N ALA A 57 -1.36 -1.21 1.02
CA ALA A 57 -1.33 -2.65 1.25
C ALA A 57 -2.63 -3.39 0.84
N ASP A 58 -3.73 -2.68 0.69
CA ASP A 58 -5.04 -3.18 0.23
C ASP A 58 -5.31 -2.94 -1.27
N SER A 59 -4.30 -2.43 -2.01
CA SER A 59 -4.43 -2.15 -3.44
C SER A 59 -4.34 -3.41 -4.29
N SER A 60 -5.02 -3.38 -5.45
CA SER A 60 -4.82 -4.31 -6.55
C SER A 60 -3.97 -3.65 -7.62
N PHE A 61 -2.85 -4.26 -7.97
CA PHE A 61 -1.94 -3.78 -9.00
C PHE A 61 -2.27 -4.46 -10.33
N GLN A 62 -2.49 -3.66 -11.37
CA GLN A 62 -2.92 -4.14 -12.69
C GLN A 62 -1.95 -3.60 -13.75
N TYR A 63 -1.06 -4.46 -14.24
CA TYR A 63 -0.04 -4.11 -15.22
C TYR A 63 -0.52 -4.49 -16.61
N GLU A 64 -0.72 -3.50 -17.46
CA GLU A 64 -0.98 -3.72 -18.91
C GLU A 64 0.35 -4.02 -19.60
N VAL A 65 0.43 -5.19 -20.24
CA VAL A 65 1.64 -5.69 -20.89
C VAL A 65 1.34 -5.95 -22.36
N GLU A 66 2.09 -5.33 -23.25
CA GLU A 66 1.99 -5.47 -24.70
C GLU A 66 3.04 -6.46 -25.22
N PHE A 67 2.62 -7.31 -26.17
CA PHE A 67 3.51 -8.27 -26.83
C PHE A 67 3.78 -7.83 -28.27
N THR A 68 5.02 -8.01 -28.71
CA THR A 68 5.42 -7.87 -30.10
C THR A 68 6.20 -9.11 -30.51
N TYR A 69 5.69 -9.83 -31.50
CA TYR A 69 6.36 -11.00 -32.07
C TYR A 69 6.82 -10.69 -33.48
N ARG A 70 8.06 -11.07 -33.79
CA ARG A 70 8.64 -10.98 -35.14
C ARG A 70 9.26 -12.31 -35.48
N SER A 71 9.04 -12.76 -36.73
CA SER A 71 9.59 -14.01 -37.26
C SER A 71 9.82 -13.87 -38.75
N GLY A 72 10.80 -14.58 -39.27
CA GLY A 72 11.00 -14.71 -40.74
C GLY A 72 9.93 -15.58 -41.40
N GLU A 73 9.20 -16.37 -40.60
CA GLU A 73 8.07 -17.19 -41.10
C GLU A 73 6.74 -16.47 -40.86
N PRO A 74 5.78 -16.55 -41.81
CA PRO A 74 4.48 -15.88 -41.72
C PRO A 74 3.48 -16.69 -40.81
N ARG A 75 3.99 -17.55 -39.92
CA ARG A 75 3.18 -18.39 -39.06
C ARG A 75 3.11 -17.79 -37.67
N GLY A 76 1.88 -17.67 -37.14
CA GLY A 76 1.66 -17.33 -35.74
C GLY A 76 2.09 -18.46 -34.80
N ARG A 77 2.36 -18.11 -33.54
CA ARG A 77 2.81 -19.00 -32.51
C ARG A 77 2.05 -18.75 -31.21
N THR A 78 1.76 -19.83 -30.47
CA THR A 78 1.18 -19.74 -29.12
C THR A 78 2.31 -19.63 -28.11
N PHE A 79 2.20 -18.66 -27.21
CA PHE A 79 3.11 -18.42 -26.11
C PHE A 79 2.42 -18.73 -24.79
N ASP A 80 3.02 -19.55 -23.97
CA ASP A 80 2.59 -19.82 -22.62
C ASP A 80 2.95 -18.64 -21.72
N LEU A 81 2.00 -18.27 -20.87
CA LEU A 81 2.09 -17.15 -19.95
C LEU A 81 2.07 -17.69 -18.52
N ALA A 82 3.06 -17.32 -17.72
CA ALA A 82 3.13 -17.63 -16.31
C ALA A 82 3.49 -16.38 -15.51
N VAL A 83 2.83 -16.18 -14.38
CA VAL A 83 3.15 -15.08 -13.46
C VAL A 83 3.49 -15.65 -12.10
N THR A 84 4.55 -15.12 -11.49
CA THR A 84 5.00 -15.46 -10.14
C THR A 84 5.11 -14.17 -9.34
N GLY A 85 4.46 -14.13 -8.18
CA GLY A 85 4.53 -13.00 -7.25
C GLY A 85 5.16 -13.39 -5.92
N PRO A 86 5.24 -12.44 -4.99
CA PRO A 86 5.70 -12.69 -3.64
C PRO A 86 4.85 -13.74 -2.90
N PRO A 87 5.40 -14.42 -1.89
CA PRO A 87 4.66 -15.42 -1.12
C PRO A 87 3.35 -14.87 -0.54
N GLY A 88 2.25 -15.60 -0.74
CA GLY A 88 0.94 -15.22 -0.23
C GLY A 88 0.15 -14.23 -1.09
N TRP A 89 0.76 -13.65 -2.13
CA TRP A 89 0.06 -12.78 -3.06
C TRP A 89 -0.77 -13.62 -4.06
N LEU A 90 -1.94 -13.10 -4.40
CA LEU A 90 -2.72 -13.65 -5.50
C LEU A 90 -2.25 -12.99 -6.80
N THR A 91 -1.66 -13.78 -7.70
CA THR A 91 -1.20 -13.31 -9.00
C THR A 91 -1.82 -14.12 -10.12
N TYR A 92 -2.31 -13.46 -11.15
CA TYR A 92 -2.87 -14.09 -12.34
C TYR A 92 -2.81 -13.13 -13.55
N ILE A 93 -3.05 -13.68 -14.73
CA ILE A 93 -3.07 -12.91 -15.97
C ILE A 93 -4.52 -12.89 -16.46
N ALA A 94 -5.03 -11.70 -16.74
CA ALA A 94 -6.39 -11.49 -17.25
C ALA A 94 -6.37 -11.05 -18.72
N GLU A 95 -7.46 -11.31 -19.44
CA GLU A 95 -7.61 -10.95 -20.85
C GLU A 95 -7.51 -9.44 -21.07
N SER A 96 -8.10 -8.65 -20.20
CA SER A 96 -8.08 -7.19 -20.28
C SER A 96 -8.47 -6.54 -18.95
N THR A 97 -8.29 -5.22 -18.83
CA THR A 97 -8.72 -4.43 -17.66
C THR A 97 -10.23 -4.46 -17.43
N TYR A 98 -11.01 -4.79 -18.44
CA TYR A 98 -12.48 -4.89 -18.34
C TYR A 98 -12.99 -6.30 -18.03
N LYS A 99 -12.12 -7.32 -18.14
CA LYS A 99 -12.43 -8.73 -17.93
C LYS A 99 -11.39 -9.37 -17.02
N LEU A 100 -11.32 -8.89 -15.78
CA LEU A 100 -10.35 -9.38 -14.79
C LEU A 100 -10.66 -10.79 -14.26
N ASP A 101 -11.89 -11.26 -14.42
CA ASP A 101 -12.34 -12.60 -14.08
C ASP A 101 -11.97 -13.65 -15.15
N SER A 102 -11.65 -13.21 -16.37
CA SER A 102 -11.22 -14.08 -17.46
C SER A 102 -9.71 -14.29 -17.43
N GLN A 103 -9.27 -15.37 -16.75
CA GLN A 103 -7.85 -15.69 -16.63
C GLN A 103 -7.35 -16.39 -17.91
N VAL A 104 -6.15 -15.99 -18.33
CA VAL A 104 -5.48 -16.54 -19.51
C VAL A 104 -4.11 -17.11 -19.13
N SER A 105 -3.77 -18.25 -19.73
CA SER A 105 -2.47 -18.94 -19.52
C SER A 105 -1.65 -19.03 -20.80
N ALA A 106 -2.19 -18.60 -21.94
CA ALA A 106 -1.50 -18.58 -23.21
C ALA A 106 -2.07 -17.51 -24.12
N ILE A 107 -1.25 -17.02 -25.05
CA ILE A 107 -1.63 -16.05 -26.09
C ILE A 107 -1.11 -16.50 -27.46
N PHE A 108 -1.94 -16.38 -28.48
CA PHE A 108 -1.53 -16.62 -29.87
C PHE A 108 -1.11 -15.29 -30.49
N LEU A 109 0.11 -15.22 -31.02
CA LEU A 109 0.66 -14.03 -31.67
C LEU A 109 1.01 -14.34 -33.12
N GLU A 110 0.55 -13.49 -34.01
CA GLU A 110 0.98 -13.50 -35.41
C GLU A 110 2.19 -12.56 -35.60
N PRO A 111 3.16 -12.92 -36.43
CA PRO A 111 4.29 -12.04 -36.73
C PRO A 111 3.81 -10.72 -37.31
N TYR A 112 4.35 -9.61 -36.86
CA TYR A 112 4.04 -8.26 -37.30
C TYR A 112 2.57 -7.81 -37.09
N SER A 113 1.78 -8.56 -36.29
CA SER A 113 0.43 -8.17 -35.96
C SER A 113 0.38 -6.98 -35.01
N VAL A 114 -0.80 -6.42 -34.85
CA VAL A 114 -1.08 -5.37 -33.87
C VAL A 114 -0.79 -5.90 -32.46
N LYS A 115 -0.19 -5.07 -31.62
CA LYS A 115 0.07 -5.37 -30.21
C LYS A 115 -1.20 -5.81 -29.51
N GLN A 116 -1.13 -6.97 -28.85
CA GLN A 116 -2.23 -7.49 -28.03
C GLN A 116 -1.85 -7.31 -26.56
N PRO A 117 -2.56 -6.46 -25.82
CA PRO A 117 -2.30 -6.31 -24.39
C PRO A 117 -2.97 -7.41 -23.59
N VAL A 118 -2.29 -7.87 -22.55
CA VAL A 118 -2.91 -8.60 -21.42
C VAL A 118 -2.68 -7.84 -20.14
N VAL A 119 -3.38 -8.21 -19.08
CA VAL A 119 -3.25 -7.57 -17.78
C VAL A 119 -2.72 -8.56 -16.76
N VAL A 120 -1.56 -8.26 -16.20
CA VAL A 120 -1.03 -8.98 -15.03
C VAL A 120 -1.64 -8.34 -13.79
N VAL A 121 -2.34 -9.14 -12.99
CA VAL A 121 -2.98 -8.71 -11.76
C VAL A 121 -2.21 -9.27 -10.58
N ALA A 122 -1.90 -8.42 -9.62
CA ALA A 122 -1.28 -8.80 -8.36
C ALA A 122 -2.04 -8.15 -7.20
N VAL A 123 -2.50 -8.97 -6.27
CA VAL A 123 -3.26 -8.54 -5.09
C VAL A 123 -2.54 -9.01 -3.85
N ALA A 124 -2.21 -8.07 -2.98
CA ALA A 124 -1.59 -8.37 -1.70
C ALA A 124 -2.56 -9.15 -0.78
N PRO A 125 -2.05 -9.99 0.14
CA PRO A 125 -2.90 -10.72 1.06
C PRO A 125 -3.63 -9.76 2.02
N PHE A 126 -4.95 -9.82 2.05
CA PHE A 126 -5.79 -8.93 2.88
C PHE A 126 -5.79 -9.30 4.37
N TRP A 127 -5.39 -10.53 4.70
CA TRP A 127 -5.33 -11.03 6.10
C TRP A 127 -4.00 -10.72 6.80
N LEU A 128 -2.97 -10.41 6.04
CA LEU A 128 -1.66 -10.03 6.52
C LEU A 128 -1.14 -8.91 5.61
N TYR A 129 -1.37 -7.67 6.00
CA TYR A 129 -0.90 -6.54 5.22
C TYR A 129 0.62 -6.60 5.07
N PRO A 130 1.16 -6.59 3.84
CA PRO A 130 2.59 -6.56 3.63
C PRO A 130 3.19 -5.26 4.18
N GLU A 131 4.41 -5.35 4.67
CA GLU A 131 5.18 -4.18 5.07
C GLU A 131 5.40 -3.23 3.89
N PRO A 132 5.60 -1.93 4.15
CA PRO A 132 6.00 -0.99 3.10
C PRO A 132 7.29 -1.42 2.43
N GLY A 133 7.32 -1.37 1.09
CA GLY A 133 8.49 -1.80 0.32
C GLY A 133 8.15 -2.20 -1.10
N ASP A 134 9.15 -2.69 -1.83
CA ASP A 134 9.05 -3.11 -3.21
C ASP A 134 8.89 -4.62 -3.31
N TYR A 135 7.89 -5.04 -4.06
CA TYR A 135 7.51 -6.44 -4.25
C TYR A 135 7.61 -6.80 -5.73
N PRO A 136 8.60 -7.63 -6.13
CA PRO A 136 8.76 -8.02 -7.53
C PRO A 136 7.71 -9.06 -7.95
N ILE A 137 7.21 -8.90 -9.17
CA ILE A 137 6.28 -9.81 -9.83
C ILE A 137 6.91 -10.18 -11.16
N GLU A 138 7.16 -11.45 -11.39
CA GLU A 138 7.79 -11.93 -12.61
C GLU A 138 6.73 -12.45 -13.59
N LEU A 139 6.68 -11.87 -14.77
CA LEU A 139 5.94 -12.39 -15.91
C LEU A 139 6.90 -13.15 -16.82
N ARG A 140 6.66 -14.45 -17.01
CA ARG A 140 7.39 -15.31 -17.92
C ARG A 140 6.52 -15.63 -19.13
N VAL A 141 7.08 -15.45 -20.31
CA VAL A 141 6.46 -15.74 -21.59
C VAL A 141 7.36 -16.71 -22.36
N SER A 142 6.83 -17.85 -22.78
CA SER A 142 7.65 -18.88 -23.40
C SER A 142 6.97 -19.64 -24.53
N ALA A 143 7.76 -20.02 -25.55
CA ALA A 143 7.32 -20.92 -26.60
C ALA A 143 8.56 -21.70 -27.10
N GLY A 144 8.73 -22.95 -26.65
CA GLY A 144 9.92 -23.76 -26.91
C GLY A 144 11.19 -23.11 -26.37
N GLU A 145 12.14 -22.80 -27.24
CA GLU A 145 13.41 -22.17 -26.86
C GLU A 145 13.30 -20.64 -26.68
N LEU A 146 12.25 -20.03 -27.22
CA LEU A 146 12.01 -18.60 -27.08
C LEU A 146 11.38 -18.30 -25.73
N GLN A 147 12.09 -17.58 -24.88
CA GLN A 147 11.63 -17.20 -23.55
C GLN A 147 12.01 -15.76 -23.25
N GLU A 148 11.06 -15.04 -22.67
CA GLU A 148 11.24 -13.70 -22.14
C GLU A 148 10.71 -13.62 -20.72
N VAL A 149 11.44 -12.92 -19.84
CA VAL A 149 11.03 -12.70 -18.43
C VAL A 149 11.08 -11.22 -18.16
N VAL A 150 9.96 -10.70 -17.68
CA VAL A 150 9.83 -9.27 -17.32
C VAL A 150 9.47 -9.17 -15.85
N THR A 151 10.20 -8.32 -15.13
CA THR A 151 9.93 -7.99 -13.75
C THR A 151 9.08 -6.74 -13.67
N LEU A 152 7.94 -6.86 -12.98
CA LEU A 152 7.04 -5.77 -12.61
C LEU A 152 7.22 -5.50 -11.12
N THR A 153 7.05 -4.27 -10.68
CA THR A 153 7.26 -3.90 -9.27
C THR A 153 6.00 -3.30 -8.68
N ALA A 154 5.50 -3.90 -7.60
CA ALA A 154 4.46 -3.32 -6.77
C ALA A 154 5.12 -2.66 -5.54
N THR A 155 5.04 -1.35 -5.42
CA THR A 155 5.54 -0.60 -4.25
C THR A 155 4.40 -0.36 -3.28
N ILE A 156 4.47 -0.99 -2.11
CA ILE A 156 3.52 -0.75 -1.01
C ILE A 156 3.96 0.47 -0.23
N THR A 157 3.08 1.45 -0.10
CA THR A 157 3.31 2.63 0.73
C THR A 157 2.88 2.40 2.17
N ALA A 158 3.57 3.06 3.09
CA ALA A 158 3.19 3.09 4.50
C ALA A 158 1.80 3.73 4.67
N ARG A 159 0.97 3.08 5.47
CA ARG A 159 -0.27 3.65 5.98
C ARG A 159 -0.11 3.84 7.48
N TYR A 160 -0.32 5.06 7.95
CA TYR A 160 -0.28 5.38 9.36
C TYR A 160 -1.69 5.44 9.92
N GLY A 161 -1.90 4.86 11.09
CA GLY A 161 -3.18 4.83 11.76
C GLY A 161 -3.00 4.66 13.26
N LEU A 162 -3.77 5.36 14.07
CA LEU A 162 -3.76 5.24 15.53
C LEU A 162 -5.20 5.26 16.02
N SER A 163 -5.55 4.32 16.89
CA SER A 163 -6.83 4.27 17.57
C SER A 163 -6.64 4.30 19.07
N ALA A 164 -7.65 4.82 19.80
CA ALA A 164 -7.67 4.87 21.24
C ALA A 164 -8.96 4.27 21.78
N ALA A 165 -8.86 3.44 22.82
CA ALA A 165 -9.99 2.89 23.55
C ALA A 165 -9.66 2.83 25.04
N THR A 166 -10.66 3.05 25.90
CA THR A 166 -10.45 2.85 27.35
C THR A 166 -10.29 1.37 27.66
N THR A 167 -9.40 0.99 28.58
CA THR A 167 -9.18 -0.41 28.99
C THR A 167 -10.44 -1.05 29.55
N SER A 168 -11.32 -0.26 30.17
CA SER A 168 -12.60 -0.73 30.70
C SER A 168 -13.73 -0.80 29.68
N GLY A 169 -13.54 -0.29 28.46
CA GLY A 169 -14.58 -0.10 27.42
C GLY A 169 -15.62 0.99 27.77
N ARG A 170 -15.46 1.71 28.90
CA ARG A 170 -16.39 2.73 29.36
C ARG A 170 -15.86 4.14 29.07
N LEU A 171 -16.69 4.98 28.49
CA LEU A 171 -16.38 6.39 28.20
C LEU A 171 -16.80 7.32 29.36
N ASN A 172 -16.81 6.80 30.58
CA ASN A 172 -17.12 7.59 31.76
C ASN A 172 -16.29 7.16 32.97
N THR A 173 -15.97 8.13 33.83
CA THR A 173 -15.34 7.90 35.13
C THR A 173 -15.99 8.79 36.18
N LYS A 174 -15.70 8.52 37.46
CA LYS A 174 -16.23 9.30 38.59
C LYS A 174 -15.10 9.82 39.45
N THR A 175 -15.22 11.07 39.92
CA THR A 175 -14.29 11.64 40.87
C THR A 175 -15.04 12.52 41.89
N THR A 176 -14.35 12.97 42.92
CA THR A 176 -14.80 13.99 43.83
C THR A 176 -14.03 15.27 43.63
N ALA A 177 -14.65 16.44 43.74
CA ALA A 177 -14.00 17.73 43.64
C ALA A 177 -12.70 17.76 44.45
N GLY A 178 -11.58 18.14 43.81
CA GLY A 178 -10.21 18.16 44.36
C GLY A 178 -9.58 16.80 44.58
N LYS A 179 -10.13 15.69 44.05
CA LYS A 179 -9.49 14.39 44.07
C LYS A 179 -9.13 13.92 42.70
N MET A 180 -8.00 13.24 42.61
CA MET A 180 -7.51 12.59 41.40
C MET A 180 -8.28 11.28 41.16
N THR A 181 -8.58 10.98 39.92
CA THR A 181 -9.04 9.67 39.44
C THR A 181 -8.17 9.23 38.27
N THR A 182 -7.92 7.93 38.14
CA THR A 182 -7.12 7.36 37.06
C THR A 182 -7.92 6.32 36.30
N PHE A 183 -7.63 6.21 35.01
CA PHE A 183 -8.15 5.15 34.14
C PHE A 183 -7.16 4.90 33.02
N GLY A 184 -7.16 3.67 32.48
CA GLY A 184 -6.29 3.28 31.38
C GLY A 184 -6.90 3.59 30.02
N VAL A 185 -6.07 3.96 29.08
CA VAL A 185 -6.38 4.11 27.64
C VAL A 185 -5.37 3.32 26.84
N ASN A 186 -5.83 2.35 26.05
CA ASN A 186 -5.00 1.63 25.10
C ASN A 186 -4.92 2.41 23.80
N LEU A 187 -3.71 2.73 23.39
CA LEU A 187 -3.38 3.28 22.08
C LEU A 187 -2.90 2.14 21.19
N THR A 188 -3.56 1.92 20.06
CA THR A 188 -3.25 0.82 19.11
C THR A 188 -2.84 1.40 17.78
N ASN A 189 -1.67 1.00 17.28
CA ASN A 189 -1.25 1.31 15.92
C ASN A 189 -2.06 0.46 14.93
N THR A 190 -2.97 1.07 14.19
CA THR A 190 -3.81 0.44 13.16
C THR A 190 -3.24 0.60 11.73
N GLY A 191 -2.04 1.18 11.64
CA GLY A 191 -1.31 1.36 10.39
C GLY A 191 -0.52 0.12 9.96
N THR A 192 0.26 0.27 8.89
CA THR A 192 1.17 -0.76 8.35
C THR A 192 2.65 -0.41 8.58
N ALA A 193 2.92 0.73 9.20
CA ALA A 193 4.27 1.20 9.55
C ALA A 193 4.33 1.61 11.01
N PRO A 194 5.50 1.56 11.66
CA PRO A 194 5.67 2.02 13.03
C PRO A 194 5.39 3.51 13.16
N LEU A 195 4.92 3.91 14.34
CA LEU A 195 4.80 5.31 14.74
C LEU A 195 5.98 5.62 15.66
N ASP A 196 6.82 6.59 15.25
CA ASP A 196 8.07 6.90 15.95
C ASP A 196 7.84 7.59 17.28
N LYS A 197 6.76 8.37 17.38
CA LYS A 197 6.41 9.10 18.59
C LYS A 197 4.90 9.24 18.69
N VAL A 198 4.33 8.72 19.78
CA VAL A 198 2.91 8.87 20.07
C VAL A 198 2.74 9.68 21.35
N THR A 199 1.90 10.72 21.27
CA THR A 199 1.61 11.63 22.38
C THR A 199 0.12 11.79 22.59
N MET A 200 -0.27 12.09 23.82
CA MET A 200 -1.62 12.45 24.20
C MET A 200 -1.67 13.87 24.76
N THR A 201 -2.73 14.57 24.42
CA THR A 201 -3.07 15.89 24.98
C THR A 201 -4.53 15.89 25.42
N SER A 202 -4.95 16.89 26.15
CA SER A 202 -6.35 16.97 26.58
C SER A 202 -6.95 18.36 26.37
N THR A 203 -8.20 18.38 25.88
CA THR A 203 -9.06 19.56 25.97
C THR A 203 -9.88 19.44 27.25
N LYS A 204 -9.66 20.37 28.14
CA LYS A 204 -10.22 20.36 29.50
C LYS A 204 -11.51 21.20 29.56
N PRO A 205 -12.45 20.87 30.47
CA PRO A 205 -13.55 21.77 30.78
C PRO A 205 -13.04 23.10 31.33
N VAL A 206 -13.81 24.14 31.15
CA VAL A 206 -13.52 25.45 31.76
C VAL A 206 -13.62 25.34 33.27
N GLY A 207 -12.54 25.72 33.96
CA GLY A 207 -12.51 25.78 35.42
C GLY A 207 -13.33 26.95 35.98
N ILE A 208 -13.56 26.95 37.28
CA ILE A 208 -14.22 28.04 38.00
C ILE A 208 -13.18 28.87 38.72
N GLY A 209 -13.11 30.16 38.44
CA GLY A 209 -12.09 31.05 38.99
C GLY A 209 -10.74 30.81 38.34
N ASN A 210 -9.66 30.77 39.16
CA ASN A 210 -8.27 30.56 38.70
C ASN A 210 -7.83 29.10 38.77
N GLU A 211 -8.72 28.18 39.16
CA GLU A 211 -8.39 26.77 39.27
C GLU A 211 -8.71 26.05 37.96
N GLU A 212 -7.74 25.30 37.42
CA GLU A 212 -7.87 24.54 36.20
C GLU A 212 -7.91 23.03 36.48
N TRP A 213 -8.61 22.32 35.60
CA TRP A 213 -8.53 20.87 35.55
C TRP A 213 -7.12 20.42 35.23
N GLN A 214 -6.61 19.41 35.93
CA GLN A 214 -5.34 18.79 35.62
C GLN A 214 -5.57 17.43 34.98
N VAL A 215 -4.90 17.21 33.83
CA VAL A 215 -4.91 15.91 33.12
C VAL A 215 -3.47 15.59 32.80
N THR A 216 -3.01 14.43 33.28
CA THR A 216 -1.64 13.96 33.05
C THR A 216 -1.68 12.54 32.47
N PHE A 217 -0.64 12.18 31.75
CA PHE A 217 -0.50 10.93 31.02
C PHE A 217 0.78 10.23 31.46
N GLU A 218 0.72 8.92 31.64
CA GLU A 218 1.89 8.10 31.99
C GLU A 218 1.87 6.79 31.17
N PRO A 219 2.82 6.59 30.24
CA PRO A 219 3.89 7.51 29.85
C PRO A 219 3.39 8.76 29.09
N GLU A 220 4.11 9.88 29.19
CA GLU A 220 3.78 11.10 28.40
C GLU A 220 3.98 10.92 26.90
N THR A 221 4.97 10.10 26.55
CA THR A 221 5.35 9.81 25.17
C THR A 221 5.63 8.32 25.03
N ILE A 222 5.13 7.72 23.97
CA ILE A 222 5.47 6.37 23.56
C ILE A 222 6.41 6.51 22.36
N GLU A 223 7.63 6.02 22.49
CA GLU A 223 8.60 5.97 21.41
C GLU A 223 8.50 4.61 20.72
N ASN A 224 8.33 4.62 19.40
CA ASN A 224 8.24 3.46 18.54
C ASN A 224 7.10 2.48 18.91
N LEU A 225 5.90 2.76 18.39
CA LEU A 225 4.77 1.84 18.46
C LEU A 225 4.66 1.05 17.15
N PRO A 226 5.05 -0.25 17.12
CA PRO A 226 4.99 -1.08 15.91
C PRO A 226 3.56 -1.26 15.36
N PRO A 227 3.40 -1.64 14.08
CA PRO A 227 2.10 -1.96 13.50
C PRO A 227 1.40 -3.10 14.26
N GLY A 228 0.12 -2.92 14.58
CA GLY A 228 -0.70 -3.89 15.29
C GLY A 228 -0.49 -3.93 16.80
N ASP A 229 0.55 -3.28 17.32
CA ASP A 229 0.82 -3.25 18.77
C ASP A 229 -0.05 -2.21 19.48
N SER A 230 -0.25 -2.45 20.78
CA SER A 230 -1.00 -1.58 21.67
C SER A 230 -0.20 -1.28 22.93
N MET A 231 -0.29 -0.03 23.39
CA MET A 231 0.30 0.38 24.66
C MET A 231 -0.74 1.09 25.53
N GLU A 232 -0.79 0.71 26.81
CA GLU A 232 -1.66 1.35 27.79
C GLU A 232 -1.02 2.62 28.33
N VAL A 233 -1.77 3.72 28.30
CA VAL A 233 -1.44 4.99 28.93
C VAL A 233 -2.39 5.20 30.11
N GLN A 234 -1.82 5.42 31.29
CA GLN A 234 -2.58 5.80 32.48
C GLN A 234 -2.92 7.30 32.40
N VAL A 235 -4.20 7.59 32.38
CA VAL A 235 -4.73 8.96 32.37
C VAL A 235 -5.19 9.34 33.77
N SER A 236 -4.57 10.36 34.35
CA SER A 236 -4.95 10.91 35.66
C SER A 236 -5.69 12.24 35.47
N VAL A 237 -6.90 12.32 36.00
CA VAL A 237 -7.74 13.51 35.91
C VAL A 237 -8.06 14.02 37.31
N THR A 238 -7.78 15.30 37.56
CA THR A 238 -8.11 16.00 38.82
C THR A 238 -9.04 17.18 38.52
N ALA A 239 -10.24 17.12 39.06
CA ALA A 239 -11.15 18.25 39.04
C ALA A 239 -10.74 19.29 40.11
N PRO A 240 -10.84 20.61 39.86
CA PRO A 240 -10.64 21.65 40.89
C PRO A 240 -11.45 21.38 42.15
N ALA A 241 -10.95 21.87 43.32
CA ALA A 241 -11.58 21.63 44.60
C ALA A 241 -12.97 22.28 44.76
N ASN A 242 -13.21 23.36 44.02
CA ASN A 242 -14.46 24.12 44.03
C ASN A 242 -15.39 23.75 42.83
N THR A 243 -15.08 22.67 42.12
CA THR A 243 -15.91 22.19 41.01
C THR A 243 -17.29 21.79 41.53
N VAL A 244 -18.35 22.32 40.88
CA VAL A 244 -19.75 21.98 41.21
C VAL A 244 -20.00 20.52 40.83
N ALA A 245 -20.83 19.81 41.61
CA ALA A 245 -21.23 18.46 41.21
C ALA A 245 -21.97 18.45 39.87
N GLY A 246 -21.58 17.54 39.00
CA GLY A 246 -22.15 17.43 37.66
C GLY A 246 -21.28 16.58 36.75
N ASP A 247 -21.69 16.52 35.48
CA ASP A 247 -20.99 15.80 34.45
C ASP A 247 -20.18 16.78 33.59
N TYR A 248 -18.91 16.47 33.41
CA TYR A 248 -17.96 17.27 32.64
C TYR A 248 -17.33 16.41 31.53
N MET A 249 -17.01 17.04 30.40
CA MET A 249 -16.40 16.36 29.29
C MET A 249 -14.91 16.70 29.21
N VAL A 250 -14.05 15.68 29.29
CA VAL A 250 -12.62 15.76 29.00
C VAL A 250 -12.40 15.08 27.68
N THR A 251 -11.85 15.81 26.70
CA THR A 251 -11.50 15.24 25.39
C THR A 251 -10.03 14.94 25.36
N LEU A 252 -9.69 13.69 25.16
CA LEU A 252 -8.32 13.21 24.98
C LEU A 252 -8.01 13.23 23.49
N ASN A 253 -7.03 14.03 23.09
CA ASN A 253 -6.53 14.04 21.72
C ASN A 253 -5.25 13.22 21.67
N TYR A 254 -5.06 12.44 20.61
CA TYR A 254 -3.87 11.61 20.45
C TYR A 254 -3.31 11.80 19.04
N SER A 255 -1.99 11.76 18.94
CA SER A 255 -1.27 11.96 17.69
C SER A 255 -0.04 11.07 17.63
N GLY A 256 0.42 10.78 16.42
CA GLY A 256 1.64 10.03 16.18
C GLY A 256 2.47 10.69 15.08
N GLU A 257 3.76 10.43 15.10
CA GLU A 257 4.69 10.82 14.03
C GLU A 257 5.05 9.57 13.21
N PRO A 258 4.98 9.61 11.86
CA PRO A 258 4.55 10.74 11.02
C PRO A 258 3.09 11.14 11.23
N SER A 259 2.78 12.41 10.97
CA SER A 259 1.46 13.00 11.24
C SER A 259 0.33 12.23 10.53
N LEU A 260 -0.67 11.82 11.31
CA LEU A 260 -1.77 10.98 10.84
C LEU A 260 -2.85 11.79 10.08
N SER A 261 -3.04 13.04 10.48
CA SER A 261 -4.11 13.91 9.96
C SER A 261 -3.87 15.36 10.35
N SER A 262 -4.46 16.28 9.62
CA SER A 262 -4.51 17.70 9.99
C SER A 262 -5.30 18.00 11.26
N ALA A 263 -6.23 17.10 11.64
CA ALA A 263 -6.96 17.16 12.91
C ALA A 263 -6.66 15.87 13.70
N PRO A 264 -6.12 15.97 14.92
CA PRO A 264 -5.84 14.80 15.73
C PRO A 264 -7.15 14.09 16.09
N PRO A 265 -7.18 12.76 16.00
CA PRO A 265 -8.31 11.98 16.46
C PRO A 265 -8.48 12.15 17.98
N SER A 266 -9.70 12.00 18.47
CA SER A 266 -10.03 12.28 19.86
C SER A 266 -10.96 11.26 20.49
N LEU A 267 -10.84 11.11 21.81
CA LEU A 267 -11.68 10.26 22.65
C LEU A 267 -12.31 11.12 23.77
N ALA A 268 -13.63 11.27 23.74
CA ALA A 268 -14.34 12.05 24.72
C ALA A 268 -14.72 11.19 25.95
N ILE A 269 -14.31 11.61 27.14
CA ILE A 269 -14.57 10.93 28.41
C ILE A 269 -15.44 11.82 29.28
N ARG A 270 -16.56 11.27 29.76
CA ARG A 270 -17.43 11.93 30.72
C ARG A 270 -16.90 11.70 32.15
N VAL A 271 -16.62 12.78 32.85
CA VAL A 271 -16.17 12.78 34.24
C VAL A 271 -17.32 13.27 35.14
N SER A 272 -17.91 12.37 35.92
CA SER A 272 -18.96 12.73 36.90
C SER A 272 -18.30 13.17 38.19
N VAL A 273 -18.45 14.41 38.56
CA VAL A 273 -17.87 15.00 39.77
C VAL A 273 -18.93 15.03 40.88
N ALA A 274 -18.56 14.48 42.05
CA ALA A 274 -19.35 14.59 43.28
C ALA A 274 -18.80 15.69 44.21
N THR A 275 -19.66 16.32 45.02
CA THR A 275 -19.22 17.29 46.01
C THR A 275 -18.46 16.59 47.15
N ARG A 276 -17.57 17.33 47.83
CA ARG A 276 -16.92 16.85 49.07
C ARG A 276 -17.94 16.62 50.16
N THR A 277 -17.92 15.44 50.80
CA THR A 277 -18.77 15.08 51.92
C THR A 277 -18.61 16.00 53.14
N THR A 278 -17.47 16.71 53.27
CA THR A 278 -17.18 17.67 54.32
C THR A 278 -18.20 18.82 54.36
N TRP A 279 -18.70 19.29 53.24
CA TRP A 279 -19.76 20.31 53.20
C TRP A 279 -21.09 19.81 53.74
N GLY A 280 -21.42 18.55 53.52
CA GLY A 280 -22.60 17.89 54.11
C GLY A 280 -22.52 17.78 55.64
N LEU A 281 -21.32 17.45 56.18
CA LEU A 281 -21.09 17.39 57.61
C LEU A 281 -21.17 18.76 58.26
N ILE A 282 -20.62 19.81 57.65
CA ILE A 282 -20.72 21.19 58.13
C ILE A 282 -22.20 21.63 58.14
N GLY A 283 -22.95 21.34 57.06
CA GLY A 283 -24.37 21.62 56.97
C GLY A 283 -25.18 20.90 58.11
N ALA A 284 -24.92 19.61 58.31
CA ALA A 284 -25.54 18.85 59.39
C ALA A 284 -25.21 19.41 60.79
N LEU A 285 -23.95 19.81 61.00
CA LEU A 285 -23.54 20.45 62.27
C LEU A 285 -24.28 21.77 62.52
N ILE A 286 -24.40 22.61 61.50
CA ILE A 286 -25.16 23.89 61.60
C ILE A 286 -26.60 23.61 61.93
N VAL A 287 -27.27 22.66 61.27
CA VAL A 287 -28.66 22.27 61.59
C VAL A 287 -28.79 21.79 63.02
N LEU A 288 -27.89 20.94 63.52
CA LEU A 288 -27.86 20.47 64.90
C LEU A 288 -27.67 21.63 65.89
N LEU A 289 -26.78 22.58 65.60
CA LEU A 289 -26.60 23.78 66.44
C LEU A 289 -27.85 24.66 66.50
N VAL A 290 -28.51 24.84 65.35
CA VAL A 290 -29.75 25.62 65.29
C VAL A 290 -30.86 24.92 66.05
N ILE A 291 -31.09 23.64 65.89
CA ILE A 291 -32.08 22.84 66.64
C ILE A 291 -31.75 22.84 68.15
N GLY A 292 -30.50 22.62 68.50
CA GLY A 292 -30.03 22.65 69.89
C GLY A 292 -30.25 24.02 70.53
N GLY A 293 -29.94 25.11 69.77
CA GLY A 293 -30.21 26.48 70.21
C GLY A 293 -31.69 26.80 70.42
N LEU A 294 -32.55 26.32 69.53
CA LEU A 294 -33.98 26.47 69.64
C LEU A 294 -34.55 25.72 70.88
N VAL A 295 -34.15 24.48 71.00
CA VAL A 295 -34.55 23.68 72.21
C VAL A 295 -34.08 24.34 73.50
N TRP A 296 -32.83 24.84 73.52
CA TRP A 296 -32.34 25.57 74.70
C TRP A 296 -33.15 26.84 74.99
N ALA A 297 -33.43 27.63 73.96
CA ALA A 297 -34.20 28.84 74.04
C ALA A 297 -35.65 28.53 74.56
N PHE A 298 -36.35 27.56 73.99
CA PHE A 298 -37.65 27.13 74.46
C PHE A 298 -37.63 26.63 75.90
N ARG A 299 -36.60 25.92 76.31
CA ARG A 299 -36.47 25.49 77.73
C ARG A 299 -36.17 26.62 78.68
N LYS A 300 -35.41 27.63 78.27
CA LYS A 300 -35.03 28.78 79.12
C LYS A 300 -36.11 29.89 79.14
N PHE A 301 -36.77 30.14 78.04
CA PHE A 301 -37.75 31.24 77.95
C PHE A 301 -39.19 30.78 77.82
N GLY A 302 -39.48 29.50 77.57
CA GLY A 302 -40.80 28.97 77.33
C GLY A 302 -41.56 28.59 78.61
N ARG A 303 -41.06 28.85 79.86
CA ARG A 303 -41.79 28.72 81.09
C ARG A 303 -42.45 30.07 81.45
N ARG A 304 -43.62 30.23 81.03
CA ARG A 304 -44.66 31.04 81.66
C ARG A 304 -45.88 30.15 81.83
#